data_9e5e0b82131fc8dc1aae5172e211f175
#
_entry.id   9e5e0b82131fc8dc1aae5172e211f175
#
_cell.length_a   1.000
_cell.length_b   1.000
_cell.length_c   1.000
_cell.angle_alpha   90.00
_cell.angle_beta   90.00
_cell.angle_gamma   90.00
#
_symmetry.space_group_name_H-M   'P 1'
#
loop_
_entity.id
_entity.type
_entity.pdbx_description
1 polymer ?
#
loop_
_entity_poly.entity_id
_entity_poly.type
_entity_poly.pdbx_seq_one_letter_code
_entity_poly.pdbx_strand_id
1 'polypeptide(L)'
;YYTCLNNVLESKPRIVIDDGCDLIFLAHKEYPDVVKSMYGACEETTTGIVRLRAMHKDKALKFPVVAVNNAYSKYLFDNRYGTGQSVIEGILSATNTLIAGKNVVVIGYGWCGRGIAQRLKGLGAKVHVVETSNSAPDGPSGYHRALEALYDGCWVGTLDEIADKGDVFISATGNKHVINEKHMNKMKDGAILANAGHFNNEIDLNGLESISASSKEILPNVDKYELKNGKHIILLSKGRLVNLSQPTGQGHPIEIMDASFATPVSYTHLTLPTKVEV
;
A
#
# COMPACT_ATOMS: atom_id res chain seq x y z
N TYR A 1 -7.12 -12.37 -12.18
CA TYR A 1 -5.76 -11.91 -11.92
C TYR A 1 -4.73 -12.84 -12.54
N TYR A 2 -4.59 -14.10 -12.10
CA TYR A 2 -3.59 -15.05 -12.64
C TYR A 2 -3.75 -15.32 -14.12
N THR A 3 -4.95 -15.35 -14.65
CA THR A 3 -5.20 -15.45 -16.10
C THR A 3 -4.52 -14.32 -16.86
N CYS A 4 -4.58 -13.09 -16.36
CA CYS A 4 -3.91 -11.95 -17.00
C CYS A 4 -2.38 -12.09 -16.96
N LEU A 5 -1.82 -12.53 -15.81
CA LEU A 5 -0.37 -12.76 -15.70
C LEU A 5 0.10 -13.83 -16.66
N ASN A 6 -0.63 -14.95 -16.77
CA ASN A 6 -0.33 -16.02 -17.70
C ASN A 6 -0.37 -15.54 -19.16
N ASN A 7 -1.41 -14.81 -19.55
CA ASN A 7 -1.52 -14.26 -20.91
C ASN A 7 -0.32 -13.35 -21.27
N VAL A 8 0.16 -12.55 -20.31
CA VAL A 8 1.37 -11.74 -20.50
C VAL A 8 2.60 -12.64 -20.74
N LEU A 9 2.81 -13.66 -19.91
CA LEU A 9 3.96 -14.55 -20.03
C LEU A 9 3.91 -15.43 -21.28
N GLU A 10 2.73 -15.86 -21.71
CA GLU A 10 2.52 -16.62 -22.97
C GLU A 10 2.88 -15.80 -24.21
N SER A 11 2.79 -14.45 -24.14
CA SER A 11 3.27 -13.57 -25.22
C SER A 11 4.79 -13.51 -25.35
N LYS A 12 5.54 -14.17 -24.44
CA LYS A 12 7.01 -14.23 -24.41
C LYS A 12 7.68 -12.85 -24.41
N PRO A 13 7.34 -11.98 -23.43
CA PRO A 13 7.92 -10.64 -23.37
C PRO A 13 9.43 -10.70 -23.13
N ARG A 14 10.15 -9.71 -23.65
CA ARG A 14 11.60 -9.54 -23.41
C ARG A 14 11.88 -8.65 -22.21
N ILE A 15 10.97 -7.75 -21.92
CA ILE A 15 11.00 -6.81 -20.81
C ILE A 15 9.61 -6.76 -20.21
N VAL A 16 9.50 -6.69 -18.90
CA VAL A 16 8.23 -6.51 -18.19
C VAL A 16 8.35 -5.35 -17.18
N ILE A 17 7.23 -4.70 -16.92
CA ILE A 17 7.03 -3.81 -15.78
C ILE A 17 6.10 -4.54 -14.84
N ASP A 18 6.51 -4.70 -13.58
CA ASP A 18 5.77 -5.41 -12.54
C ASP A 18 5.47 -4.48 -11.37
N ASP A 19 4.41 -4.76 -10.66
CA ASP A 19 3.99 -4.02 -9.47
C ASP A 19 3.65 -5.01 -8.35
N GLY A 20 4.65 -5.32 -7.54
CA GLY A 20 4.56 -6.29 -6.45
C GLY A 20 5.30 -7.60 -6.69
N CYS A 21 6.03 -7.74 -7.79
CA CYS A 21 6.84 -8.90 -8.14
C CYS A 21 6.02 -10.19 -8.40
N ASP A 22 4.73 -10.09 -8.69
CA ASP A 22 3.91 -11.29 -8.94
C ASP A 22 4.16 -11.87 -10.33
N LEU A 23 4.31 -11.02 -11.35
CA LEU A 23 4.61 -11.44 -12.71
C LEU A 23 6.02 -12.02 -12.81
N ILE A 24 7.01 -11.35 -12.22
CA ILE A 24 8.40 -11.81 -12.19
C ILE A 24 8.51 -13.13 -11.43
N PHE A 25 7.86 -13.25 -10.28
CA PHE A 25 7.86 -14.48 -9.50
C PHE A 25 7.21 -15.65 -10.26
N LEU A 26 6.05 -15.41 -10.88
CA LEU A 26 5.36 -16.42 -11.69
C LEU A 26 6.20 -16.86 -12.87
N ALA A 27 6.88 -15.93 -13.56
CA ALA A 27 7.79 -16.24 -14.65
C ALA A 27 8.89 -17.22 -14.22
N HIS A 28 9.54 -16.95 -13.09
CA HIS A 28 10.60 -17.81 -12.56
C HIS A 28 10.10 -19.19 -12.14
N LYS A 29 8.89 -19.28 -11.63
CA LYS A 29 8.29 -20.51 -11.13
C LYS A 29 7.77 -21.41 -12.25
N GLU A 30 7.11 -20.84 -13.24
CA GLU A 30 6.30 -21.62 -14.20
C GLU A 30 6.72 -21.43 -15.67
N TYR A 31 7.52 -20.40 -16.01
CA TYR A 31 7.88 -20.05 -17.40
C TYR A 31 9.41 -19.96 -17.61
N PRO A 32 10.19 -21.03 -17.32
CA PRO A 32 11.66 -20.98 -17.40
C PRO A 32 12.21 -20.60 -18.78
N ASP A 33 11.51 -20.93 -19.85
CA ASP A 33 11.95 -20.58 -21.22
C ASP A 33 11.73 -19.09 -21.53
N VAL A 34 10.67 -18.48 -20.98
CA VAL A 34 10.48 -17.02 -21.03
C VAL A 34 11.60 -16.32 -20.26
N VAL A 35 11.89 -16.78 -19.03
CA VAL A 35 12.98 -16.24 -18.21
C VAL A 35 14.33 -16.23 -18.94
N LYS A 36 14.70 -17.31 -19.66
CA LYS A 36 15.95 -17.38 -20.45
C LYS A 36 16.01 -16.33 -21.56
N SER A 37 14.86 -15.89 -22.05
CA SER A 37 14.77 -14.93 -23.16
C SER A 37 14.58 -13.49 -22.71
N MET A 38 14.35 -13.23 -21.43
CA MET A 38 14.15 -11.88 -20.90
C MET A 38 15.46 -11.12 -20.79
N TYR A 39 15.43 -9.84 -21.14
CA TYR A 39 16.54 -8.91 -20.95
C TYR A 39 16.55 -8.31 -19.55
N GLY A 40 15.37 -8.16 -18.93
CA GLY A 40 15.21 -7.60 -17.61
C GLY A 40 13.78 -7.19 -17.31
N ALA A 41 13.62 -6.54 -16.16
CA ALA A 41 12.32 -6.02 -15.71
C ALA A 41 12.48 -4.70 -14.94
N CYS A 42 11.35 -4.01 -14.75
CA CYS A 42 11.22 -2.89 -13.81
C CYS A 42 10.20 -3.22 -12.73
N GLU A 43 10.48 -2.82 -11.49
CA GLU A 43 9.57 -3.02 -10.35
C GLU A 43 9.14 -1.67 -9.79
N GLU A 44 7.83 -1.45 -9.74
CA GLU A 44 7.20 -0.17 -9.39
C GLU A 44 6.96 0.02 -7.89
N THR A 45 6.99 -1.04 -7.07
CA THR A 45 6.57 -0.93 -5.68
C THR A 45 7.56 -1.48 -4.66
N THR A 46 7.55 -0.89 -3.45
CA THR A 46 8.41 -1.31 -2.33
C THR A 46 8.25 -2.79 -2.00
N THR A 47 7.03 -3.31 -2.00
CA THR A 47 6.75 -4.71 -1.69
C THR A 47 7.43 -5.66 -2.68
N GLY A 48 7.38 -5.34 -3.98
CA GLY A 48 8.05 -6.13 -5.00
C GLY A 48 9.57 -6.08 -4.86
N ILE A 49 10.15 -4.92 -4.57
CA ILE A 49 11.59 -4.79 -4.33
C ILE A 49 12.07 -5.66 -3.16
N VAL A 50 11.31 -5.74 -2.07
CA VAL A 50 11.63 -6.62 -0.92
C VAL A 50 11.67 -8.09 -1.36
N ARG A 51 10.68 -8.53 -2.15
CA ARG A 51 10.63 -9.90 -2.71
C ARG A 51 11.78 -10.18 -3.67
N LEU A 52 12.09 -9.25 -4.57
CA LEU A 52 13.19 -9.35 -5.52
C LEU A 52 14.55 -9.44 -4.83
N ARG A 53 14.77 -8.68 -3.76
CA ARG A 53 15.98 -8.80 -2.94
C ARG A 53 16.11 -10.16 -2.27
N ALA A 54 15.01 -10.74 -1.80
CA ALA A 54 14.99 -12.10 -1.28
C ALA A 54 15.35 -13.11 -2.39
N MET A 55 14.72 -13.02 -3.56
CA MET A 55 15.05 -13.87 -4.72
C MET A 55 16.51 -13.72 -5.15
N HIS A 56 17.05 -12.50 -5.12
CA HIS A 56 18.47 -12.27 -5.46
C HIS A 56 19.41 -12.92 -4.44
N LYS A 57 19.13 -12.73 -3.14
CA LYS A 57 19.89 -13.35 -2.04
C LYS A 57 19.91 -14.89 -2.17
N ASP A 58 18.77 -15.47 -2.54
CA ASP A 58 18.59 -16.91 -2.74
C ASP A 58 19.14 -17.40 -4.10
N LYS A 59 19.74 -16.50 -4.91
CA LYS A 59 20.23 -16.77 -6.27
C LYS A 59 19.15 -17.31 -7.23
N ALA A 60 17.90 -17.04 -6.91
CA ALA A 60 16.73 -17.43 -7.70
C ALA A 60 16.44 -16.45 -8.85
N LEU A 61 16.77 -15.17 -8.71
CA LEU A 61 16.59 -14.14 -9.74
C LEU A 61 17.57 -14.35 -10.89
N LYS A 62 17.07 -14.50 -12.11
CA LYS A 62 17.88 -14.92 -13.29
C LYS A 62 18.13 -13.82 -14.32
N PHE A 63 17.53 -12.64 -14.14
CA PHE A 63 17.75 -11.47 -15.01
C PHE A 63 17.77 -10.19 -14.14
N PRO A 64 18.35 -9.08 -14.65
CA PRO A 64 18.40 -7.83 -13.91
C PRO A 64 17.02 -7.22 -13.76
N VAL A 65 16.76 -6.61 -12.60
CA VAL A 65 15.52 -5.87 -12.34
C VAL A 65 15.87 -4.48 -11.81
N VAL A 66 15.31 -3.47 -12.45
CA VAL A 66 15.47 -2.07 -12.03
C VAL A 66 14.44 -1.74 -10.95
N ALA A 67 14.91 -1.29 -9.80
CA ALA A 67 14.07 -0.87 -8.68
C ALA A 67 13.55 0.57 -8.91
N VAL A 68 12.56 0.73 -9.80
CA VAL A 68 11.98 2.02 -10.17
C VAL A 68 11.42 2.76 -8.96
N ASN A 69 10.81 2.03 -8.02
CA ASN A 69 10.31 2.65 -6.79
C ASN A 69 11.38 3.35 -5.94
N ASN A 70 12.67 3.08 -6.17
CA ASN A 70 13.76 3.74 -5.45
C ASN A 70 14.27 5.01 -6.17
N ALA A 71 13.75 5.33 -7.35
CA ALA A 71 14.09 6.55 -8.06
C ALA A 71 13.42 7.77 -7.39
N TYR A 72 14.17 8.87 -7.22
CA TYR A 72 13.65 10.13 -6.68
C TYR A 72 12.44 10.63 -7.46
N SER A 73 12.49 10.54 -8.80
CA SER A 73 11.38 10.92 -9.69
C SER A 73 10.12 10.07 -9.48
N LYS A 74 10.22 8.88 -8.88
CA LYS A 74 9.07 8.02 -8.61
C LYS A 74 8.53 8.25 -7.19
N TYR A 75 9.25 7.86 -6.14
CA TYR A 75 8.66 7.79 -4.81
C TYR A 75 8.36 9.15 -4.16
N LEU A 76 9.12 10.20 -4.51
CA LEU A 76 8.83 11.53 -3.98
C LEU A 76 7.51 12.09 -4.48
N PHE A 77 7.03 11.66 -5.63
CA PHE A 77 5.80 12.16 -6.26
C PHE A 77 4.68 11.13 -6.19
N ASP A 78 4.88 9.95 -6.74
CA ASP A 78 3.90 8.88 -6.80
C ASP A 78 3.46 8.43 -5.40
N ASN A 79 4.37 7.88 -4.61
CA ASN A 79 4.05 7.36 -3.29
C ASN A 79 3.57 8.46 -2.33
N ARG A 80 4.15 9.66 -2.40
CA ARG A 80 3.80 10.74 -1.48
C ARG A 80 2.54 11.49 -1.92
N TYR A 81 2.53 12.04 -3.11
CA TYR A 81 1.44 12.90 -3.57
C TYR A 81 0.31 12.12 -4.23
N GLY A 82 0.65 11.13 -5.06
CA GLY A 82 -0.33 10.26 -5.72
C GLY A 82 -1.13 9.44 -4.71
N THR A 83 -0.45 8.66 -3.87
CA THR A 83 -1.12 7.86 -2.83
C THR A 83 -1.81 8.76 -1.80
N GLY A 84 -1.16 9.88 -1.40
CA GLY A 84 -1.74 10.82 -0.44
C GLY A 84 -3.09 11.37 -0.89
N GLN A 85 -3.24 11.69 -2.18
CA GLN A 85 -4.50 12.17 -2.74
C GLN A 85 -5.48 11.02 -2.95
N SER A 86 -5.10 10.00 -3.70
CA SER A 86 -6.02 8.94 -4.16
C SER A 86 -6.63 8.11 -3.02
N VAL A 87 -5.90 7.91 -1.91
CA VAL A 87 -6.42 7.22 -0.72
C VAL A 87 -7.55 8.03 -0.08
N ILE A 88 -7.38 9.33 0.05
CA ILE A 88 -8.43 10.20 0.61
C ILE A 88 -9.63 10.26 -0.33
N GLU A 89 -9.41 10.38 -1.63
CA GLU A 89 -10.47 10.33 -2.63
C GLU A 89 -11.27 9.03 -2.55
N GLY A 90 -10.60 7.88 -2.45
CA GLY A 90 -11.25 6.59 -2.30
C GLY A 90 -12.10 6.49 -1.04
N ILE A 91 -11.60 6.99 0.11
CA ILE A 91 -12.36 7.03 1.36
C ILE A 91 -13.57 7.94 1.24
N LEU A 92 -13.40 9.14 0.70
CA LEU A 92 -14.49 10.11 0.54
C LEU A 92 -15.53 9.62 -0.47
N SER A 93 -15.11 9.04 -1.58
CA SER A 93 -16.01 8.47 -2.58
C SER A 93 -16.83 7.31 -2.02
N ALA A 94 -16.23 6.47 -1.18
CA ALA A 94 -16.94 5.34 -0.57
C ALA A 94 -17.91 5.76 0.54
N THR A 95 -17.60 6.80 1.32
CA THR A 95 -18.30 7.08 2.59
C THR A 95 -18.97 8.44 2.66
N ASN A 96 -18.56 9.40 1.83
CA ASN A 96 -18.95 10.81 1.93
C ASN A 96 -18.79 11.38 3.35
N THR A 97 -17.80 10.90 4.11
CA THR A 97 -17.59 11.32 5.51
C THR A 97 -16.89 12.67 5.61
N LEU A 98 -17.29 13.51 6.56
CA LEU A 98 -16.56 14.73 6.88
C LEU A 98 -15.24 14.37 7.57
N ILE A 99 -14.12 14.79 7.02
CA ILE A 99 -12.78 14.55 7.59
C ILE A 99 -12.42 15.56 8.66
N ALA A 100 -12.84 16.82 8.50
CA ALA A 100 -12.52 17.88 9.45
C ALA A 100 -12.96 17.54 10.87
N GLY A 101 -12.05 17.71 11.82
CA GLY A 101 -12.26 17.45 13.25
C GLY A 101 -12.18 15.98 13.68
N LYS A 102 -12.15 15.02 12.74
CA LYS A 102 -11.99 13.59 13.06
C LYS A 102 -10.58 13.25 13.53
N ASN A 103 -10.49 12.26 14.41
CA ASN A 103 -9.24 11.59 14.74
C ASN A 103 -8.95 10.54 13.66
N VAL A 104 -7.98 10.81 12.82
CA VAL A 104 -7.56 9.87 11.76
C VAL A 104 -6.22 9.28 12.11
N VAL A 105 -6.15 7.95 12.17
CA VAL A 105 -4.97 7.19 12.54
C VAL A 105 -4.30 6.68 11.27
N VAL A 106 -3.09 7.14 11.00
CA VAL A 106 -2.25 6.68 9.89
C VAL A 106 -1.22 5.71 10.46
N ILE A 107 -1.27 4.45 10.01
CA ILE A 107 -0.39 3.39 10.48
C ILE A 107 0.69 3.18 9.43
N GLY A 108 1.93 3.55 9.80
CA GLY A 108 3.08 3.65 8.91
C GLY A 108 3.33 5.07 8.41
N TYR A 109 4.57 5.56 8.58
CA TYR A 109 5.00 6.90 8.15
C TYR A 109 6.12 6.83 7.10
N GLY A 110 5.97 5.87 6.16
CA GLY A 110 6.71 5.82 4.92
C GLY A 110 6.26 6.93 3.95
N TRP A 111 6.68 6.89 2.70
CA TRP A 111 6.32 7.92 1.73
C TRP A 111 4.81 8.05 1.51
N CYS A 112 4.09 6.93 1.47
CA CYS A 112 2.62 6.92 1.39
C CYS A 112 1.99 7.52 2.65
N GLY A 113 2.40 7.07 3.83
CA GLY A 113 1.86 7.57 5.09
C GLY A 113 2.07 9.07 5.30
N ARG A 114 3.25 9.61 4.92
CA ARG A 114 3.53 11.06 4.91
C ARG A 114 2.54 11.82 4.03
N GLY A 115 2.32 11.35 2.81
CA GLY A 115 1.40 11.98 1.88
C GLY A 115 -0.04 11.96 2.37
N ILE A 116 -0.50 10.83 2.90
CA ILE A 116 -1.82 10.66 3.50
C ILE A 116 -2.00 11.61 4.69
N ALA A 117 -1.06 11.64 5.63
CA ALA A 117 -1.10 12.50 6.81
C ALA A 117 -1.13 13.99 6.43
N GLN A 118 -0.31 14.40 5.45
CA GLN A 118 -0.28 15.76 4.96
C GLN A 118 -1.63 16.20 4.37
N ARG A 119 -2.27 15.36 3.55
CA ARG A 119 -3.58 15.64 2.97
C ARG A 119 -4.66 15.72 4.05
N LEU A 120 -4.67 14.78 4.99
CA LEU A 120 -5.63 14.75 6.10
C LEU A 120 -5.55 16.02 6.96
N LYS A 121 -4.32 16.48 7.27
CA LYS A 121 -4.12 17.75 7.98
C LYS A 121 -4.68 18.94 7.20
N GLY A 122 -4.44 18.98 5.88
CA GLY A 122 -5.01 20.00 5.00
C GLY A 122 -6.54 20.02 4.97
N LEU A 123 -7.18 18.86 5.22
CA LEU A 123 -8.63 18.72 5.38
C LEU A 123 -9.13 18.96 6.80
N GLY A 124 -8.27 19.36 7.74
CA GLY A 124 -8.64 19.68 9.11
C GLY A 124 -8.79 18.48 10.05
N ALA A 125 -8.22 17.32 9.70
CA ALA A 125 -8.19 16.16 10.59
C ALA A 125 -7.21 16.35 11.75
N LYS A 126 -7.48 15.68 12.86
CA LYS A 126 -6.52 15.43 13.94
C LYS A 126 -5.78 14.15 13.61
N VAL A 127 -4.57 14.27 13.05
CA VAL A 127 -3.81 13.13 12.55
C VAL A 127 -2.97 12.52 13.66
N HIS A 128 -3.13 11.22 13.84
CA HIS A 128 -2.35 10.38 14.73
C HIS A 128 -1.52 9.41 13.87
N VAL A 129 -0.23 9.33 14.12
CA VAL A 129 0.68 8.42 13.42
C VAL A 129 1.08 7.29 14.34
N VAL A 130 0.97 6.07 13.84
CA VAL A 130 1.46 4.87 14.50
C VAL A 130 2.64 4.34 13.69
N GLU A 131 3.79 4.17 14.34
CA GLU A 131 4.98 3.63 13.71
C GLU A 131 5.62 2.56 14.61
N THR A 132 6.38 1.65 14.03
CA THR A 132 7.07 0.59 14.75
C THR A 132 8.50 0.95 15.05
N SER A 133 9.14 0.27 16.02
CA SER A 133 10.58 0.41 16.30
C SER A 133 11.47 -0.21 15.19
N ASN A 134 10.88 -1.02 14.29
CA ASN A 134 11.63 -1.74 13.27
C ASN A 134 12.17 -0.81 12.19
N SER A 135 13.39 -1.06 11.76
CA SER A 135 14.00 -0.37 10.62
C SER A 135 13.58 -1.02 9.30
N ALA A 136 13.29 -0.21 8.30
CA ALA A 136 13.30 -0.70 6.92
C ALA A 136 14.75 -1.06 6.53
N PRO A 137 14.98 -2.08 5.67
CA PRO A 137 16.33 -2.50 5.29
C PRO A 137 17.23 -1.37 4.74
N ASP A 138 16.64 -0.36 4.10
CA ASP A 138 17.35 0.74 3.46
C ASP A 138 16.74 2.11 3.76
N GLY A 139 16.30 2.32 4.97
CA GLY A 139 15.64 3.58 5.32
C GLY A 139 15.75 3.93 6.79
N PRO A 140 15.24 5.09 7.18
CA PRO A 140 15.22 5.50 8.58
C PRO A 140 14.40 4.50 9.41
N SER A 141 14.82 4.28 10.66
CA SER A 141 14.06 3.44 11.60
C SER A 141 12.68 4.03 11.88
N GLY A 142 11.78 3.21 12.43
CA GLY A 142 10.47 3.68 12.85
C GLY A 142 10.54 4.83 13.83
N TYR A 143 11.54 4.88 14.70
CA TYR A 143 11.76 6.02 15.61
C TYR A 143 12.05 7.33 14.87
N HIS A 144 12.86 7.30 13.82
CA HIS A 144 13.11 8.50 13.01
C HIS A 144 11.84 8.96 12.29
N ARG A 145 11.06 8.02 11.74
CA ARG A 145 9.78 8.33 11.09
C ARG A 145 8.75 8.87 12.08
N ALA A 146 8.70 8.31 13.29
CA ALA A 146 7.85 8.79 14.37
C ALA A 146 8.22 10.23 14.79
N LEU A 147 9.52 10.52 14.92
CA LEU A 147 10.02 11.86 15.22
C LEU A 147 9.70 12.86 14.10
N GLU A 148 9.86 12.45 12.85
CA GLU A 148 9.47 13.26 11.68
C GLU A 148 7.97 13.59 11.72
N ALA A 149 7.11 12.58 11.98
CA ALA A 149 5.68 12.79 12.12
C ALA A 149 5.33 13.80 13.23
N LEU A 150 6.06 13.75 14.34
CA LEU A 150 5.90 14.69 15.43
C LEU A 150 6.25 16.12 15.01
N TYR A 151 7.37 16.32 14.28
CA TYR A 151 7.78 17.63 13.76
C TYR A 151 6.83 18.12 12.66
N ASP A 152 6.22 17.20 11.91
CA ASP A 152 5.16 17.53 10.96
C ASP A 152 3.83 17.88 11.66
N GLY A 153 3.80 17.91 13.02
CA GLY A 153 2.64 18.31 13.82
C GLY A 153 1.55 17.24 13.87
N CYS A 154 1.91 15.96 13.79
CA CYS A 154 1.03 14.84 14.08
C CYS A 154 1.18 14.40 15.54
N TRP A 155 0.13 13.80 16.09
CA TRP A 155 0.25 13.02 17.32
C TRP A 155 0.93 11.68 17.00
N VAL A 156 1.79 11.21 17.89
CA VAL A 156 2.52 9.94 17.69
C VAL A 156 2.31 9.04 18.90
N GLY A 157 2.03 7.77 18.65
CA GLY A 157 1.84 6.78 19.71
C GLY A 157 1.71 5.38 19.15
N THR A 158 1.32 4.45 19.99
CA THR A 158 1.03 3.07 19.60
C THR A 158 -0.43 2.90 19.21
N LEU A 159 -0.73 1.86 18.43
CA LEU A 159 -2.12 1.57 18.06
C LEU A 159 -2.96 1.17 19.28
N ASP A 160 -2.35 0.54 20.28
CA ASP A 160 -3.01 0.21 21.55
C ASP A 160 -3.51 1.42 22.33
N GLU A 161 -2.80 2.56 22.23
CA GLU A 161 -3.10 3.81 22.92
C GLU A 161 -4.17 4.66 22.20
N ILE A 162 -4.30 4.48 20.89
CA ILE A 162 -5.16 5.33 20.07
C ILE A 162 -6.40 4.61 19.52
N ALA A 163 -6.47 3.27 19.62
CA ALA A 163 -7.55 2.50 19.02
C ALA A 163 -8.94 2.90 19.47
N ASP A 164 -9.10 3.31 20.73
CA ASP A 164 -10.38 3.77 21.31
C ASP A 164 -10.76 5.22 20.94
N LYS A 165 -9.85 5.97 20.32
CA LYS A 165 -10.03 7.40 19.98
C LYS A 165 -10.18 7.67 18.51
N GLY A 166 -9.66 6.75 17.64
CA GLY A 166 -9.70 6.90 16.20
C GLY A 166 -11.11 6.81 15.63
N ASP A 167 -11.40 7.61 14.62
CA ASP A 167 -12.62 7.56 13.83
C ASP A 167 -12.38 6.87 12.49
N VAL A 168 -11.18 7.06 11.91
CA VAL A 168 -10.73 6.44 10.66
C VAL A 168 -9.33 5.90 10.85
N PHE A 169 -9.06 4.69 10.40
CA PHE A 169 -7.77 4.03 10.47
C PHE A 169 -7.31 3.68 9.06
N ILE A 170 -6.11 4.14 8.69
CA ILE A 170 -5.54 3.93 7.36
C ILE A 170 -4.19 3.25 7.52
N SER A 171 -4.08 1.99 7.05
CA SER A 171 -2.81 1.26 7.07
C SER A 171 -2.00 1.51 5.79
N ALA A 172 -0.69 1.71 5.94
CA ALA A 172 0.26 1.98 4.86
C ALA A 172 1.67 1.47 5.21
N THR A 173 1.77 0.21 5.66
CA THR A 173 3.00 -0.35 6.24
C THR A 173 3.70 -1.38 5.37
N GLY A 174 2.95 -2.12 4.54
CA GLY A 174 3.42 -3.32 3.86
C GLY A 174 3.60 -4.55 4.79
N ASN A 175 3.19 -4.46 6.07
CA ASN A 175 3.28 -5.54 7.05
C ASN A 175 1.93 -6.24 7.22
N LYS A 176 1.95 -7.45 7.81
CA LYS A 176 0.75 -8.23 8.03
C LYS A 176 0.12 -7.92 9.39
N HIS A 177 -1.22 -7.92 9.45
CA HIS A 177 -2.04 -7.88 10.66
C HIS A 177 -1.68 -6.74 11.61
N VAL A 178 -1.33 -5.56 11.06
CA VAL A 178 -1.01 -4.37 11.86
C VAL A 178 -2.24 -3.86 12.61
N ILE A 179 -3.43 -4.04 12.03
CA ILE A 179 -4.72 -3.88 12.71
C ILE A 179 -5.29 -5.27 12.95
N ASN A 180 -5.35 -5.71 14.20
CA ASN A 180 -5.83 -7.02 14.60
C ASN A 180 -7.08 -6.94 15.50
N GLU A 181 -7.63 -8.11 15.87
CA GLU A 181 -8.85 -8.23 16.68
C GLU A 181 -8.81 -7.45 18.00
N LYS A 182 -7.65 -7.40 18.67
CA LYS A 182 -7.45 -6.68 19.93
C LYS A 182 -7.69 -5.18 19.74
N HIS A 183 -7.17 -4.61 18.64
CA HIS A 183 -7.37 -3.21 18.30
C HIS A 183 -8.82 -2.93 17.91
N MET A 184 -9.39 -3.78 17.04
CA MET A 184 -10.75 -3.64 16.52
C MET A 184 -11.82 -3.70 17.63
N ASN A 185 -11.64 -4.54 18.64
CA ASN A 185 -12.54 -4.60 19.81
C ASN A 185 -12.54 -3.32 20.63
N LYS A 186 -11.41 -2.56 20.66
CA LYS A 186 -11.30 -1.28 21.38
C LYS A 186 -11.90 -0.11 20.60
N MET A 187 -11.96 -0.19 19.27
CA MET A 187 -12.38 0.91 18.41
C MET A 187 -13.75 1.45 18.78
N LYS A 188 -14.00 2.70 18.38
CA LYS A 188 -15.32 3.32 18.47
C LYS A 188 -16.34 2.57 17.62
N ASP A 189 -17.60 2.70 18.01
CA ASP A 189 -18.72 2.31 17.14
C ASP A 189 -18.68 3.14 15.85
N GLY A 190 -18.79 2.47 14.70
CA GLY A 190 -18.73 3.09 13.38
C GLY A 190 -17.32 3.46 12.91
N ALA A 191 -16.25 2.98 13.56
CA ALA A 191 -14.89 3.20 13.11
C ALA A 191 -14.69 2.67 11.67
N ILE A 192 -13.98 3.46 10.84
CA ILE A 192 -13.73 3.15 9.43
C ILE A 192 -12.32 2.60 9.29
N LEU A 193 -12.17 1.44 8.64
CA LEU A 193 -10.89 0.82 8.29
C LEU A 193 -10.64 0.92 6.80
N ALA A 194 -9.48 1.44 6.42
CA ALA A 194 -9.01 1.53 5.03
C ALA A 194 -7.57 1.02 4.93
N ASN A 195 -7.25 0.37 3.83
CA ASN A 195 -5.89 -0.08 3.52
C ASN A 195 -5.34 0.68 2.30
N ALA A 196 -4.13 1.21 2.45
CA ALA A 196 -3.32 1.82 1.41
C ALA A 196 -2.04 1.01 1.13
N GLY A 197 -1.85 -0.12 1.80
CA GLY A 197 -0.75 -1.05 1.54
C GLY A 197 -1.07 -2.00 0.40
N HIS A 198 -0.03 -2.54 -0.23
CA HIS A 198 -0.14 -3.32 -1.46
C HIS A 198 -1.04 -4.57 -1.33
N PHE A 199 -0.96 -5.28 -0.22
CA PHE A 199 -1.74 -6.49 0.02
C PHE A 199 -2.90 -6.27 1.00
N ASN A 200 -3.94 -7.06 0.86
CA ASN A 200 -5.13 -7.03 1.73
C ASN A 200 -4.93 -7.74 3.10
N ASN A 201 -3.72 -7.80 3.58
CA ASN A 201 -3.35 -8.51 4.81
C ASN A 201 -2.84 -7.59 5.94
N GLU A 202 -2.84 -6.28 5.75
CA GLU A 202 -2.51 -5.34 6.82
C GLU A 202 -3.60 -5.29 7.89
N ILE A 203 -4.86 -5.43 7.48
CA ILE A 203 -6.00 -5.60 8.36
C ILE A 203 -6.24 -7.10 8.52
N ASP A 204 -6.31 -7.58 9.75
CA ASP A 204 -6.62 -8.98 10.05
C ASP A 204 -8.11 -9.27 9.81
N LEU A 205 -8.42 -9.66 8.58
CA LEU A 205 -9.81 -9.96 8.17
C LEU A 205 -10.36 -11.19 8.91
N ASN A 206 -9.54 -12.21 9.13
CA ASN A 206 -9.95 -13.40 9.88
C ASN A 206 -10.25 -13.05 11.34
N GLY A 207 -9.41 -12.21 11.95
CA GLY A 207 -9.66 -11.65 13.27
C GLY A 207 -10.95 -10.85 13.33
N LEU A 208 -11.21 -9.98 12.33
CA LEU A 208 -12.44 -9.21 12.24
C LEU A 208 -13.68 -10.12 12.12
N GLU A 209 -13.63 -11.13 11.27
CA GLU A 209 -14.71 -12.12 11.13
C GLU A 209 -14.94 -12.87 12.43
N SER A 210 -13.87 -13.27 13.15
CA SER A 210 -13.96 -14.02 14.41
C SER A 210 -14.68 -13.27 15.52
N ILE A 211 -14.55 -11.94 15.59
CA ILE A 211 -15.19 -11.08 16.59
C ILE A 211 -16.55 -10.54 16.14
N SER A 212 -16.94 -10.77 14.90
CA SER A 212 -18.19 -10.28 14.32
C SER A 212 -19.33 -11.28 14.51
N ALA A 213 -20.54 -10.77 14.71
CA ALA A 213 -21.79 -11.54 14.71
C ALA A 213 -22.36 -11.65 13.28
N SER A 214 -22.20 -10.58 12.48
CA SER A 214 -22.64 -10.53 11.08
C SER A 214 -21.81 -9.51 10.28
N SER A 215 -21.85 -9.66 8.94
CA SER A 215 -21.30 -8.68 8.03
C SER A 215 -22.20 -8.51 6.81
N LYS A 216 -22.25 -7.28 6.27
CA LYS A 216 -23.04 -6.96 5.08
C LYS A 216 -22.39 -5.83 4.28
N GLU A 217 -22.28 -5.99 2.97
CA GLU A 217 -21.97 -4.90 2.06
C GLU A 217 -23.17 -3.94 2.01
N ILE A 218 -22.97 -2.70 2.45
CA ILE A 218 -24.03 -1.68 2.54
C ILE A 218 -24.00 -0.68 1.38
N LEU A 219 -22.83 -0.45 0.80
CA LEU A 219 -22.56 0.32 -0.40
C LEU A 219 -21.44 -0.35 -1.19
N PRO A 220 -21.21 -0.06 -2.46
CA PRO A 220 -20.07 -0.59 -3.20
C PRO A 220 -18.75 -0.33 -2.45
N ASN A 221 -17.97 -1.38 -2.20
CA ASN A 221 -16.73 -1.34 -1.43
C ASN A 221 -16.86 -0.90 0.05
N VAL A 222 -18.04 -0.94 0.63
CA VAL A 222 -18.29 -0.60 2.04
C VAL A 222 -18.98 -1.76 2.74
N ASP A 223 -18.23 -2.50 3.54
CA ASP A 223 -18.73 -3.60 4.33
C ASP A 223 -18.93 -3.15 5.78
N LYS A 224 -20.14 -3.34 6.31
CA LYS A 224 -20.46 -3.13 7.72
C LYS A 224 -20.35 -4.46 8.46
N TYR A 225 -19.52 -4.49 9.49
CA TYR A 225 -19.38 -5.60 10.41
C TYR A 225 -20.06 -5.27 11.74
N GLU A 226 -20.95 -6.12 12.20
CA GLU A 226 -21.57 -6.04 13.52
C GLU A 226 -20.77 -6.92 14.49
N LEU A 227 -20.09 -6.30 15.44
CA LEU A 227 -19.26 -7.02 16.40
C LEU A 227 -20.13 -7.68 17.49
N LYS A 228 -19.64 -8.78 18.05
CA LYS A 228 -20.30 -9.49 19.18
C LYS A 228 -20.48 -8.62 20.43
N ASN A 229 -19.71 -7.53 20.56
CA ASN A 229 -19.83 -6.55 21.65
C ASN A 229 -20.86 -5.44 21.36
N GLY A 230 -21.63 -5.53 20.27
CA GLY A 230 -22.67 -4.58 19.87
C GLY A 230 -22.20 -3.36 19.10
N LYS A 231 -20.90 -3.17 18.89
CA LYS A 231 -20.35 -2.10 18.05
C LYS A 231 -20.35 -2.49 16.58
N HIS A 232 -20.12 -1.49 15.71
CA HIS A 232 -19.97 -1.69 14.29
C HIS A 232 -18.59 -1.23 13.82
N ILE A 233 -18.03 -1.92 12.84
CA ILE A 233 -16.85 -1.50 12.09
C ILE A 233 -17.21 -1.41 10.61
N ILE A 234 -16.75 -0.37 9.96
CA ILE A 234 -16.87 -0.17 8.52
C ILE A 234 -15.53 -0.52 7.87
N LEU A 235 -15.51 -1.56 7.05
CA LEU A 235 -14.33 -1.95 6.29
C LEU A 235 -14.47 -1.49 4.84
N LEU A 236 -13.49 -0.77 4.33
CA LEU A 236 -13.46 -0.32 2.95
C LEU A 236 -12.72 -1.32 2.06
N SER A 237 -13.26 -1.53 0.85
CA SER A 237 -12.67 -2.30 -0.24
C SER A 237 -12.25 -3.73 0.15
N LYS A 238 -12.92 -4.31 1.15
CA LYS A 238 -12.59 -5.65 1.69
C LYS A 238 -11.11 -5.76 2.11
N GLY A 239 -10.55 -4.68 2.67
CA GLY A 239 -9.15 -4.61 3.09
C GLY A 239 -8.14 -4.47 1.95
N ARG A 240 -8.59 -4.38 0.69
CA ARG A 240 -7.71 -4.10 -0.46
C ARG A 240 -7.39 -2.61 -0.56
N LEU A 241 -6.50 -2.25 -1.48
CA LEU A 241 -6.13 -0.86 -1.77
C LEU A 241 -7.37 0.00 -2.03
N VAL A 242 -7.68 0.91 -1.10
CA VAL A 242 -8.88 1.75 -1.17
C VAL A 242 -8.84 2.73 -2.35
N ASN A 243 -7.65 3.13 -2.77
CA ASN A 243 -7.43 4.06 -3.88
C ASN A 243 -7.55 3.41 -5.26
N LEU A 244 -7.48 2.08 -5.36
CA LEU A 244 -7.55 1.35 -6.64
C LEU A 244 -8.82 0.51 -6.79
N SER A 245 -9.58 0.31 -5.72
CA SER A 245 -10.78 -0.55 -5.74
C SER A 245 -11.96 0.14 -6.40
N GLN A 246 -12.25 -0.23 -7.64
CA GLN A 246 -13.44 0.27 -8.36
C GLN A 246 -14.74 -0.17 -7.66
N PRO A 247 -15.81 0.64 -7.67
CA PRO A 247 -15.94 1.93 -8.40
C PRO A 247 -15.51 3.16 -7.59
N THR A 248 -15.07 3.02 -6.35
CA THR A 248 -14.77 4.14 -5.45
C THR A 248 -13.33 4.66 -5.58
N GLY A 249 -12.38 3.79 -5.91
CA GLY A 249 -10.99 4.16 -6.13
C GLY A 249 -10.75 4.60 -7.58
N GLN A 250 -10.10 5.73 -7.78
CA GLN A 250 -9.77 6.30 -9.11
C GLN A 250 -8.32 6.05 -9.53
N GLY A 251 -7.46 5.61 -8.61
CA GLY A 251 -6.02 5.57 -8.82
C GLY A 251 -5.35 6.93 -8.68
N HIS A 252 -4.10 7.03 -9.08
CA HIS A 252 -3.36 8.28 -9.02
C HIS A 252 -3.76 9.24 -10.15
N PRO A 253 -3.63 10.58 -9.94
CA PRO A 253 -3.80 11.56 -11.00
C PRO A 253 -2.87 11.31 -12.19
N ILE A 254 -3.33 11.68 -13.40
CA ILE A 254 -2.58 11.42 -14.63
C ILE A 254 -1.21 12.09 -14.64
N GLU A 255 -1.07 13.27 -14.05
CA GLU A 255 0.20 14.00 -13.93
C GLU A 255 1.25 13.22 -13.11
N ILE A 256 0.79 12.49 -12.10
CA ILE A 256 1.63 11.61 -11.29
C ILE A 256 1.99 10.35 -12.09
N MET A 257 1.02 9.76 -12.78
CA MET A 257 1.23 8.54 -13.55
C MET A 257 2.13 8.76 -14.75
N ASP A 258 2.06 9.93 -15.40
CA ASP A 258 2.97 10.29 -16.50
C ASP A 258 4.42 10.29 -16.01
N ALA A 259 4.73 10.96 -14.91
CA ALA A 259 6.07 10.98 -14.32
C ALA A 259 6.52 9.59 -13.83
N SER A 260 5.61 8.83 -13.22
CA SER A 260 5.88 7.49 -12.71
C SER A 260 6.23 6.54 -13.85
N PHE A 261 5.45 6.52 -14.93
CA PHE A 261 5.70 5.66 -16.08
C PHE A 261 6.88 6.11 -16.95
N ALA A 262 7.20 7.40 -17.00
CA ALA A 262 8.38 7.88 -17.71
C ALA A 262 9.68 7.27 -17.16
N THR A 263 9.73 6.92 -15.88
CA THR A 263 10.91 6.35 -15.23
C THR A 263 11.22 4.94 -15.75
N PRO A 264 10.33 3.93 -15.68
CA PRO A 264 10.60 2.59 -16.22
C PRO A 264 10.79 2.60 -17.73
N VAL A 265 10.05 3.43 -18.46
CA VAL A 265 10.22 3.57 -19.92
C VAL A 265 11.63 4.07 -20.25
N SER A 266 12.14 5.06 -19.54
CA SER A 266 13.51 5.54 -19.74
C SER A 266 14.55 4.46 -19.47
N TYR A 267 14.40 3.69 -18.39
CA TYR A 267 15.31 2.58 -18.10
C TYR A 267 15.24 1.46 -19.14
N THR A 268 14.05 1.10 -19.59
CA THR A 268 13.90 0.04 -20.62
C THR A 268 14.49 0.45 -21.95
N HIS A 269 14.41 1.72 -22.34
CA HIS A 269 14.91 2.22 -23.62
C HIS A 269 16.40 2.58 -23.61
N LEU A 270 16.91 3.07 -22.48
CA LEU A 270 18.27 3.60 -22.40
C LEU A 270 19.30 2.60 -21.85
N THR A 271 18.90 1.68 -20.98
CA THR A 271 19.84 0.82 -20.24
C THR A 271 19.84 -0.63 -20.71
N LEU A 272 18.71 -1.23 -21.03
CA LEU A 272 18.64 -2.64 -21.35
C LEU A 272 19.17 -3.03 -22.74
N PRO A 273 19.10 -2.19 -23.79
CA PRO A 273 19.73 -2.48 -25.10
C PRO A 273 21.24 -2.26 -25.11
N THR A 274 21.76 -1.43 -24.25
CA THR A 274 23.20 -1.22 -24.10
C THR A 274 23.71 -2.13 -22.98
N LYS A 275 24.64 -3.04 -23.32
CA LYS A 275 25.37 -3.83 -22.32
C LYS A 275 26.03 -2.85 -21.33
N VAL A 276 25.38 -2.58 -20.23
CA VAL A 276 26.02 -1.93 -19.08
C VAL A 276 26.35 -3.06 -18.11
N GLU A 277 27.58 -3.47 -18.06
CA GLU A 277 28.14 -4.21 -16.96
C GLU A 277 28.17 -3.24 -15.76
N VAL A 278 27.38 -3.53 -14.75
CA VAL A 278 27.49 -2.90 -13.44
C VAL A 278 27.86 -3.99 -12.44
#